data_c0cd8b589cb9852a8f2f25d605ca35ce
#
_entry.id   c0cd8b589cb9852a8f2f25d605ca35ce
#
_cell.length_a   1.000
_cell.length_b   1.000
_cell.length_c   1.000
_cell.angle_alpha   90.00
_cell.angle_beta   90.00
_cell.angle_gamma   90.00
#
_symmetry.space_group_name_H-M   'P 1'
#
loop_
_entity.id
_entity.type
_entity.pdbx_description
1 polymer ?
#
loop_
_entity_poly.entity_id
_entity_poly.type
_entity_poly.pdbx_seq_one_letter_code
_entity_poly.pdbx_strand_id
1 'polypeptide(L)'
;KCVNSDVNKSDYCPLEAKLGHTLIMVDFTSRWEKPQIDWVKGRIFGDALISSTPPYHRISYLKIDNTPPHSQKYVYSKCRFKTGTKTRFEGDKVNSKCEGSDFINTIYKTWRSQINEVENSFFPKNEDAEQSLIYEYLVHVLREYSADFGSNYQSRELIIVSDLMQYSERVNFFKHCKSAAELLKPKKQQKADKCGSFEKLLKKEKSFANYINATKPNNEMLKNLNVKVLFINHGYQTRKDLYITLQDLWEDMFKYIGISNYEIVPQIDF
;
A
#
# COMPACT_ATOMS: atom_id res chain seq x y z
N LYS A 1 -9.00 20.09 19.15
CA LYS A 1 -8.23 19.36 20.18
C LYS A 1 -6.95 20.11 20.46
N CYS A 2 -6.49 20.07 21.71
CA CYS A 2 -5.25 20.68 22.15
C CYS A 2 -4.13 19.62 22.18
N VAL A 3 -3.00 19.90 21.52
CA VAL A 3 -1.89 18.93 21.41
C VAL A 3 -1.35 18.47 22.77
N ASN A 4 -1.36 19.35 23.77
CA ASN A 4 -0.77 19.05 25.08
C ASN A 4 -1.55 18.05 25.93
N SER A 5 -2.87 17.89 25.72
CA SER A 5 -3.74 17.03 26.54
C SER A 5 -4.32 15.84 25.79
N ASP A 6 -4.48 15.96 24.46
CA ASP A 6 -5.31 15.05 23.69
C ASP A 6 -4.51 14.19 22.70
N VAL A 7 -3.19 14.38 22.63
CA VAL A 7 -2.32 13.75 21.64
C VAL A 7 -1.12 13.10 22.31
N ASN A 8 -0.84 11.85 21.95
CA ASN A 8 0.37 11.14 22.37
C ASN A 8 1.62 11.81 21.77
N LYS A 9 2.61 12.13 22.60
CA LYS A 9 3.83 12.83 22.17
C LYS A 9 4.79 11.95 21.35
N SER A 10 4.71 10.63 21.44
CA SER A 10 5.62 9.72 20.76
C SER A 10 5.23 9.47 19.30
N ASP A 11 3.93 9.40 19.02
CA ASP A 11 3.41 9.08 17.68
C ASP A 11 2.42 10.11 17.12
N TYR A 12 2.16 11.19 17.87
CA TYR A 12 1.26 12.30 17.53
C TYR A 12 -0.20 11.90 17.30
N CYS A 13 -0.61 10.72 17.75
CA CYS A 13 -1.96 10.24 17.58
C CYS A 13 -2.89 10.68 18.72
N PRO A 14 -4.18 10.89 18.45
CA PRO A 14 -5.16 11.19 19.50
C PRO A 14 -5.24 10.04 20.50
N LEU A 15 -5.36 10.38 21.79
CA LEU A 15 -5.45 9.39 22.87
C LEU A 15 -6.78 8.63 22.85
N GLU A 16 -7.87 9.30 22.47
CA GLU A 16 -9.23 8.76 22.63
C GLU A 16 -9.89 8.30 21.32
N ALA A 17 -9.33 8.62 20.14
CA ALA A 17 -10.01 8.37 18.88
C ALA A 17 -9.05 7.85 17.78
N LYS A 18 -9.44 6.77 17.14
CA LYS A 18 -8.81 6.28 15.90
C LYS A 18 -9.51 6.92 14.69
N LEU A 19 -9.00 8.09 14.24
CA LEU A 19 -9.64 8.87 13.17
C LEU A 19 -9.48 8.20 11.81
N GLY A 20 -8.26 8.08 11.31
CA GLY A 20 -7.98 7.44 10.04
C GLY A 20 -6.60 6.81 10.03
N HIS A 21 -6.40 5.84 9.13
CA HIS A 21 -5.12 5.19 8.93
C HIS A 21 -4.86 4.97 7.44
N THR A 22 -3.79 5.55 6.94
CA THR A 22 -3.22 5.26 5.62
C THR A 22 -2.02 4.34 5.81
N LEU A 23 -2.14 3.09 5.38
CA LEU A 23 -1.05 2.11 5.35
C LEU A 23 -0.50 2.00 3.94
N ILE A 24 0.79 2.21 3.79
CA ILE A 24 1.50 2.18 2.52
C ILE A 24 2.42 0.96 2.51
N MET A 25 2.09 -0.02 1.67
CA MET A 25 2.90 -1.20 1.42
C MET A 25 3.65 -1.02 0.10
N VAL A 26 4.96 -1.13 0.14
CA VAL A 26 5.80 -0.98 -1.05
C VAL A 26 6.56 -2.25 -1.33
N ASP A 27 6.37 -2.78 -2.52
CA ASP A 27 6.96 -4.02 -3.00
C ASP A 27 8.36 -3.76 -3.58
N PHE A 28 9.37 -4.28 -2.87
CA PHE A 28 10.77 -4.21 -3.27
C PHE A 28 11.31 -5.54 -3.81
N THR A 29 10.43 -6.42 -4.22
CA THR A 29 10.82 -7.73 -4.76
C THR A 29 11.34 -7.67 -6.18
N SER A 30 11.16 -6.55 -6.87
CA SER A 30 11.71 -6.26 -8.19
C SER A 30 12.62 -5.03 -8.14
N ARG A 31 13.59 -4.98 -9.06
CA ARG A 31 14.52 -3.85 -9.16
C ARG A 31 13.81 -2.58 -9.63
N TRP A 32 14.05 -1.48 -8.92
CA TRP A 32 13.48 -0.18 -9.22
C TRP A 32 14.47 0.71 -9.96
N GLU A 33 14.00 1.35 -11.03
CA GLU A 33 14.75 2.38 -11.74
C GLU A 33 14.44 3.77 -11.16
N LYS A 34 15.34 4.73 -11.40
CA LYS A 34 15.20 6.08 -10.85
C LYS A 34 13.86 6.75 -11.19
N PRO A 35 13.35 6.71 -12.44
CA PRO A 35 12.04 7.32 -12.76
C PRO A 35 10.88 6.73 -11.95
N GLN A 36 10.91 5.42 -11.68
CA GLN A 36 9.90 4.75 -10.85
C GLN A 36 9.98 5.21 -9.40
N ILE A 37 11.20 5.28 -8.84
CA ILE A 37 11.45 5.78 -7.50
C ILE A 37 10.94 7.22 -7.36
N ASP A 38 11.30 8.10 -8.30
CA ASP A 38 10.89 9.51 -8.28
C ASP A 38 9.37 9.66 -8.38
N TRP A 39 8.72 8.87 -9.24
CA TRP A 39 7.26 8.85 -9.40
C TRP A 39 6.54 8.41 -8.12
N VAL A 40 7.04 7.37 -7.45
CA VAL A 40 6.48 6.86 -6.19
C VAL A 40 6.72 7.82 -5.05
N LYS A 41 7.96 8.34 -4.91
CA LYS A 41 8.30 9.31 -3.87
C LYS A 41 7.34 10.50 -3.86
N GLY A 42 7.05 11.07 -5.02
CA GLY A 42 6.12 12.19 -5.15
C GLY A 42 4.70 11.87 -4.66
N ARG A 43 4.29 10.59 -4.65
CA ARG A 43 2.94 10.15 -4.26
C ARG A 43 2.81 9.73 -2.82
N ILE A 44 3.85 9.09 -2.26
CA ILE A 44 3.74 8.47 -0.93
C ILE A 44 4.52 9.20 0.16
N PHE A 45 5.42 10.14 -0.17
CA PHE A 45 6.16 10.93 0.81
C PHE A 45 5.95 12.44 0.69
N GLY A 46 5.65 12.91 -0.49
CA GLY A 46 5.60 14.33 -0.82
C GLY A 46 4.40 15.09 -0.25
N ASP A 47 4.30 16.36 -0.66
CA ASP A 47 3.19 17.25 -0.27
C ASP A 47 1.83 16.71 -0.72
N ALA A 48 1.78 15.87 -1.78
CA ALA A 48 0.56 15.21 -2.22
C ALA A 48 -0.06 14.32 -1.12
N LEU A 49 0.74 13.47 -0.44
CA LEU A 49 0.28 12.67 0.69
C LEU A 49 -0.15 13.56 1.86
N ILE A 50 0.68 14.54 2.24
CA ILE A 50 0.41 15.43 3.37
C ILE A 50 -0.87 16.24 3.13
N SER A 51 -1.03 16.79 1.91
CA SER A 51 -2.21 17.57 1.56
C SER A 51 -3.47 16.73 1.41
N SER A 52 -3.36 15.41 1.21
CA SER A 52 -4.48 14.47 1.12
C SER A 52 -4.88 13.84 2.45
N THR A 53 -3.97 13.80 3.43
CA THR A 53 -4.21 13.16 4.72
C THR A 53 -4.66 14.20 5.75
N PRO A 54 -5.80 14.03 6.43
CA PRO A 54 -6.21 14.91 7.51
C PRO A 54 -5.24 14.88 8.71
N PRO A 55 -5.13 15.96 9.51
CA PRO A 55 -4.32 15.95 10.72
C PRO A 55 -4.81 14.87 11.69
N TYR A 56 -3.86 14.25 12.40
CA TYR A 56 -4.06 13.17 13.35
C TYR A 56 -4.55 11.84 12.76
N HIS A 57 -4.58 11.70 11.42
CA HIS A 57 -4.67 10.40 10.78
C HIS A 57 -3.29 9.72 10.79
N ARG A 58 -3.26 8.41 11.09
CA ARG A 58 -2.04 7.62 11.12
C ARG A 58 -1.53 7.37 9.70
N ILE A 59 -0.23 7.47 9.52
CA ILE A 59 0.48 7.08 8.30
C ILE A 59 1.48 6.01 8.69
N SER A 60 1.45 4.87 8.01
CA SER A 60 2.38 3.77 8.25
C SER A 60 3.01 3.30 6.95
N TYR A 61 4.30 2.95 6.99
CA TYR A 61 5.04 2.40 5.86
C TYR A 61 5.50 0.99 6.18
N LEU A 62 5.24 0.07 5.27
CA LEU A 62 5.60 -1.33 5.34
C LEU A 62 6.34 -1.72 4.05
N LYS A 63 7.44 -2.47 4.17
CA LYS A 63 8.14 -3.03 3.01
C LYS A 63 7.64 -4.44 2.74
N ILE A 64 7.41 -4.76 1.47
CA ILE A 64 7.26 -6.13 0.99
C ILE A 64 8.62 -6.52 0.41
N ASP A 65 9.29 -7.45 1.07
CA ASP A 65 10.60 -7.98 0.70
C ASP A 65 10.62 -9.50 0.98
N ASN A 66 11.81 -10.10 1.08
CA ASN A 66 11.97 -11.52 1.41
C ASN A 66 11.55 -11.90 2.85
N THR A 67 11.23 -10.92 3.69
CA THR A 67 10.80 -11.18 5.07
C THR A 67 9.40 -11.76 5.09
N PRO A 68 9.12 -12.83 5.84
CA PRO A 68 7.75 -13.33 5.99
C PRO A 68 6.83 -12.26 6.61
N PRO A 69 5.57 -12.11 6.16
CA PRO A 69 4.67 -11.04 6.60
C PRO A 69 4.52 -10.94 8.13
N HIS A 70 4.47 -12.07 8.85
CA HIS A 70 4.33 -12.10 10.31
C HIS A 70 5.57 -11.60 11.09
N SER A 71 6.72 -11.51 10.43
CA SER A 71 7.98 -11.00 11.02
C SER A 71 8.25 -9.55 10.63
N GLN A 72 7.49 -8.99 9.70
CA GLN A 72 7.71 -7.65 9.19
C GLN A 72 7.16 -6.60 10.16
N LYS A 73 7.89 -5.48 10.29
CA LYS A 73 7.51 -4.35 11.12
C LYS A 73 7.33 -3.10 10.28
N TYR A 74 6.50 -2.19 10.75
CA TYR A 74 6.43 -0.87 10.16
C TYR A 74 7.79 -0.17 10.21
N VAL A 75 8.24 0.35 9.08
CA VAL A 75 9.42 1.22 9.02
C VAL A 75 9.11 2.55 9.70
N TYR A 76 7.85 2.96 9.62
CA TYR A 76 7.34 4.16 10.26
C TYR A 76 5.85 3.99 10.55
N SER A 77 5.37 4.51 11.69
CA SER A 77 3.95 4.52 12.02
C SER A 77 3.66 5.64 13.02
N LYS A 78 3.20 6.80 12.51
CA LYS A 78 2.82 7.97 13.33
C LYS A 78 1.65 8.70 12.70
N CYS A 79 0.95 9.48 13.51
CA CYS A 79 -0.10 10.34 12.98
C CYS A 79 0.49 11.61 12.35
N ARG A 80 -0.14 12.05 11.25
CA ARG A 80 0.17 13.31 10.62
C ARG A 80 -0.05 14.45 11.61
N PHE A 81 0.98 15.25 11.82
CA PHE A 81 0.84 16.42 12.67
C PHE A 81 0.21 17.58 11.91
N LYS A 82 -0.52 18.44 12.61
CA LYS A 82 -1.14 19.64 12.03
C LYS A 82 -0.09 20.66 11.61
N THR A 83 -0.38 21.41 10.53
CA THR A 83 0.57 22.35 9.95
C THR A 83 0.67 23.69 10.73
N GLY A 84 -0.31 24.00 11.56
CA GLY A 84 -0.43 25.29 12.23
C GLY A 84 -1.09 26.38 11.39
N THR A 85 -1.32 26.14 10.10
CA THR A 85 -1.97 27.07 9.18
C THR A 85 -3.21 26.43 8.56
N LYS A 86 -4.14 27.26 8.07
CA LYS A 86 -5.32 26.72 7.39
C LYS A 86 -4.91 26.06 6.07
N THR A 87 -5.19 24.75 5.98
CA THR A 87 -5.18 24.00 4.73
C THR A 87 -6.62 23.72 4.31
N ARG A 88 -6.86 22.70 3.47
CA ARG A 88 -8.20 22.18 3.22
C ARG A 88 -8.85 21.56 4.46
N PHE A 89 -8.05 21.26 5.49
CA PHE A 89 -8.53 20.66 6.74
C PHE A 89 -8.57 21.72 7.85
N GLU A 90 -9.74 21.93 8.42
CA GLU A 90 -9.93 22.88 9.54
C GLU A 90 -9.07 22.52 10.77
N GLY A 91 -8.85 21.20 10.99
CA GLY A 91 -8.01 20.70 12.09
C GLY A 91 -6.52 21.08 12.01
N ASP A 92 -6.06 21.61 10.87
CA ASP A 92 -4.68 22.10 10.69
C ASP A 92 -4.42 23.43 11.40
N LYS A 93 -5.45 24.22 11.70
CA LYS A 93 -5.29 25.50 12.39
C LYS A 93 -4.78 25.34 13.81
N VAL A 94 -4.03 26.32 14.28
CA VAL A 94 -3.70 26.49 15.68
C VAL A 94 -4.98 26.72 16.48
N ASN A 95 -5.16 25.99 17.57
CA ASN A 95 -6.19 26.29 18.54
C ASN A 95 -5.67 27.36 19.53
N SER A 96 -5.96 28.62 19.25
CA SER A 96 -5.45 29.76 20.03
C SER A 96 -5.87 29.75 21.50
N LYS A 97 -6.84 28.91 21.89
CA LYS A 97 -7.26 28.76 23.30
C LYS A 97 -6.26 27.97 24.15
N CYS A 98 -5.43 27.12 23.52
CA CYS A 98 -4.55 26.21 24.24
C CYS A 98 -3.21 25.91 23.56
N GLU A 99 -2.92 26.53 22.43
CA GLU A 99 -1.72 26.24 21.64
C GLU A 99 -1.01 27.51 21.19
N GLY A 100 0.32 27.52 21.28
CA GLY A 100 1.15 28.54 20.68
C GLY A 100 1.55 28.19 19.23
N SER A 101 1.53 29.17 18.35
CA SER A 101 1.91 28.98 16.91
C SER A 101 3.33 28.43 16.76
N ASP A 102 4.29 28.97 17.52
CA ASP A 102 5.70 28.54 17.43
C ASP A 102 5.89 27.10 17.89
N PHE A 103 5.16 26.70 18.93
CA PHE A 103 5.16 25.31 19.42
C PHE A 103 4.64 24.35 18.34
N ILE A 104 3.51 24.67 17.71
CA ILE A 104 2.92 23.85 16.65
C ILE A 104 3.86 23.76 15.43
N ASN A 105 4.43 24.91 15.01
CA ASN A 105 5.39 24.94 13.89
C ASN A 105 6.63 24.09 14.17
N THR A 106 7.14 24.11 15.41
CA THR A 106 8.32 23.32 15.80
C THR A 106 8.02 21.83 15.71
N ILE A 107 6.90 21.39 16.26
CA ILE A 107 6.51 19.96 16.21
C ILE A 107 6.24 19.53 14.77
N TYR A 108 5.56 20.36 13.97
CA TYR A 108 5.32 20.03 12.56
C TYR A 108 6.62 19.87 11.78
N LYS A 109 7.61 20.75 11.97
CA LYS A 109 8.94 20.62 11.36
C LYS A 109 9.64 19.32 11.78
N THR A 110 9.58 18.97 13.06
CA THR A 110 10.15 17.72 13.57
C THR A 110 9.47 16.50 12.96
N TRP A 111 8.13 16.50 12.90
CA TRP A 111 7.37 15.45 12.25
C TRP A 111 7.71 15.33 10.76
N ARG A 112 7.84 16.45 10.05
CA ARG A 112 8.21 16.48 8.63
C ARG A 112 9.62 15.97 8.39
N SER A 113 10.57 16.30 9.25
CA SER A 113 11.93 15.78 9.20
C SER A 113 11.95 14.25 9.30
N GLN A 114 11.15 13.66 10.19
CA GLN A 114 11.05 12.21 10.34
C GLN A 114 10.51 11.53 9.06
N ILE A 115 9.53 12.13 8.38
CA ILE A 115 9.05 11.62 7.08
C ILE A 115 10.16 11.67 6.03
N ASN A 116 10.93 12.76 5.97
CA ASN A 116 12.05 12.90 5.03
C ASN A 116 13.18 11.89 5.32
N GLU A 117 13.45 11.58 6.60
CA GLU A 117 14.42 10.54 6.98
C GLU A 117 13.96 9.15 6.50
N VAL A 118 12.67 8.84 6.65
CA VAL A 118 12.08 7.61 6.11
C VAL A 118 12.23 7.59 4.58
N GLU A 119 11.85 8.66 3.89
CA GLU A 119 11.98 8.75 2.42
C GLU A 119 13.41 8.44 1.95
N ASN A 120 14.41 9.02 2.62
CA ASN A 120 15.82 8.84 2.25
C ASN A 120 16.34 7.41 2.47
N SER A 121 15.81 6.70 3.46
CA SER A 121 16.24 5.35 3.85
C SER A 121 15.33 4.23 3.33
N PHE A 122 14.18 4.58 2.75
CA PHE A 122 13.13 3.62 2.45
C PHE A 122 13.44 2.77 1.22
N PHE A 123 14.02 3.38 0.19
CA PHE A 123 14.30 2.69 -1.06
C PHE A 123 15.62 1.92 -0.99
N PRO A 124 15.60 0.59 -1.15
CA PRO A 124 16.82 -0.22 -1.10
C PRO A 124 17.71 0.04 -2.30
N LYS A 125 19.00 -0.25 -2.12
CA LYS A 125 19.96 -0.34 -3.22
C LYS A 125 19.86 -1.74 -3.82
N ASN A 126 18.99 -1.89 -4.83
CA ASN A 126 18.95 -3.03 -5.78
C ASN A 126 19.15 -4.44 -5.16
N GLU A 127 18.13 -5.00 -4.57
CA GLU A 127 18.07 -6.42 -4.24
C GLU A 127 16.89 -7.03 -5.00
N ASP A 128 17.16 -8.04 -5.83
CA ASP A 128 16.12 -8.88 -6.43
C ASP A 128 15.70 -9.92 -5.40
N ALA A 129 14.40 -10.03 -5.14
CA ALA A 129 13.86 -11.02 -4.25
C ALA A 129 13.50 -12.31 -5.01
N GLU A 130 13.62 -13.46 -4.34
CA GLU A 130 13.21 -14.75 -4.92
C GLU A 130 11.69 -14.91 -5.02
N GLN A 131 10.93 -14.17 -4.21
CA GLN A 131 9.47 -14.24 -4.14
C GLN A 131 8.87 -12.83 -4.04
N SER A 132 7.63 -12.69 -4.53
CA SER A 132 6.80 -11.51 -4.34
C SER A 132 5.53 -11.90 -3.59
N LEU A 133 5.41 -11.50 -2.33
CA LEU A 133 4.42 -11.95 -1.36
C LEU A 133 3.27 -10.95 -1.18
N ILE A 134 2.86 -10.25 -2.25
CA ILE A 134 1.90 -9.12 -2.17
C ILE A 134 0.58 -9.57 -1.54
N TYR A 135 0.04 -10.72 -1.98
CA TYR A 135 -1.21 -11.26 -1.45
C TYR A 135 -1.08 -11.66 0.02
N GLU A 136 0.01 -12.33 0.38
CA GLU A 136 0.28 -12.75 1.75
C GLU A 136 0.38 -11.55 2.71
N TYR A 137 1.05 -10.47 2.27
CA TYR A 137 1.09 -9.22 3.02
C TYR A 137 -0.28 -8.54 3.11
N LEU A 138 -1.04 -8.52 2.02
CA LEU A 138 -2.41 -7.97 2.00
C LEU A 138 -3.29 -8.65 3.05
N VAL A 139 -3.34 -9.99 3.03
CA VAL A 139 -4.18 -10.72 3.99
C VAL A 139 -3.67 -10.62 5.42
N HIS A 140 -2.34 -10.57 5.61
CA HIS A 140 -1.73 -10.40 6.92
C HIS A 140 -2.12 -9.05 7.55
N VAL A 141 -1.97 -7.93 6.84
CA VAL A 141 -2.32 -6.60 7.38
C VAL A 141 -3.82 -6.45 7.64
N LEU A 142 -4.67 -7.13 6.89
CA LEU A 142 -6.12 -7.08 7.10
C LEU A 142 -6.59 -7.98 8.25
N ARG A 143 -5.91 -9.09 8.55
CA ARG A 143 -6.31 -10.09 9.54
C ARG A 143 -5.56 -9.99 10.85
N GLU A 144 -4.24 -9.90 10.79
CA GLU A 144 -3.36 -10.06 11.97
C GLU A 144 -2.89 -8.73 12.53
N TYR A 145 -2.73 -7.70 11.69
CA TYR A 145 -2.50 -6.32 12.13
C TYR A 145 -3.79 -5.58 12.53
N SER A 146 -4.83 -6.32 12.85
CA SER A 146 -6.14 -5.74 13.21
C SER A 146 -6.08 -4.75 14.38
N ALA A 147 -5.09 -4.87 15.29
CA ALA A 147 -4.87 -3.90 16.36
C ALA A 147 -4.35 -2.54 15.84
N ASP A 148 -3.52 -2.55 14.77
CA ASP A 148 -2.88 -1.36 14.24
C ASP A 148 -3.56 -0.83 12.96
N PHE A 149 -4.14 -1.70 12.15
CA PHE A 149 -4.87 -1.35 10.92
C PHE A 149 -6.30 -1.90 10.93
N GLY A 150 -6.94 -1.95 12.07
CA GLY A 150 -8.24 -2.58 12.29
C GLY A 150 -9.44 -1.72 11.88
N SER A 151 -10.60 -2.36 11.81
CA SER A 151 -11.89 -1.74 11.45
C SER A 151 -12.40 -0.69 12.46
N ASN A 152 -11.73 -0.52 13.58
CA ASN A 152 -12.01 0.52 14.58
C ASN A 152 -11.55 1.93 14.17
N TYR A 153 -10.78 2.08 13.09
CA TYR A 153 -10.55 3.38 12.46
C TYR A 153 -11.79 3.84 11.69
N GLN A 154 -12.08 5.15 11.77
CA GLN A 154 -13.22 5.76 11.04
C GLN A 154 -13.05 5.66 9.52
N SER A 155 -11.79 5.71 9.03
CA SER A 155 -11.44 5.50 7.64
C SER A 155 -10.11 4.76 7.54
N ARG A 156 -9.97 3.87 6.56
CA ARG A 156 -8.72 3.16 6.27
C ARG A 156 -8.41 3.24 4.79
N GLU A 157 -7.18 3.60 4.48
CA GLU A 157 -6.66 3.57 3.13
C GLU A 157 -5.44 2.65 3.08
N LEU A 158 -5.47 1.65 2.23
CA LEU A 158 -4.34 0.78 1.93
C LEU A 158 -3.78 1.15 0.57
N ILE A 159 -2.56 1.67 0.54
CA ILE A 159 -1.85 1.97 -0.69
C ILE A 159 -0.85 0.85 -0.95
N ILE A 160 -1.02 0.12 -2.04
CA ILE A 160 -0.10 -0.93 -2.50
C ILE A 160 0.71 -0.36 -3.66
N VAL A 161 2.02 -0.32 -3.53
CA VAL A 161 2.95 0.12 -4.58
C VAL A 161 3.70 -1.10 -5.09
N SER A 162 3.39 -1.57 -6.30
CA SER A 162 3.92 -2.83 -6.82
C SER A 162 3.76 -2.91 -8.36
N ASP A 163 4.52 -3.78 -8.98
CA ASP A 163 4.29 -4.25 -10.35
C ASP A 163 3.22 -5.35 -10.45
N LEU A 164 2.60 -5.71 -9.33
CA LEU A 164 1.55 -6.72 -9.19
C LEU A 164 1.97 -8.15 -9.60
N MET A 165 3.26 -8.39 -9.69
CA MET A 165 3.84 -9.68 -10.07
C MET A 165 3.85 -10.66 -8.89
N GLN A 166 2.66 -11.11 -8.47
CA GLN A 166 2.52 -12.07 -7.37
C GLN A 166 3.20 -13.40 -7.68
N TYR A 167 4.20 -13.74 -6.88
CA TYR A 167 4.99 -14.96 -7.03
C TYR A 167 5.40 -15.52 -5.67
N SER A 168 4.68 -16.52 -5.20
CA SER A 168 5.00 -17.28 -3.99
C SER A 168 4.74 -18.78 -4.19
N GLU A 169 5.13 -19.59 -3.22
CA GLU A 169 4.79 -21.02 -3.23
C GLU A 169 3.28 -21.27 -3.21
N ARG A 170 2.51 -20.38 -2.57
CA ARG A 170 1.07 -20.52 -2.35
C ARG A 170 0.21 -19.79 -3.38
N VAL A 171 0.66 -18.63 -3.80
CA VAL A 171 -0.04 -17.77 -4.77
C VAL A 171 0.92 -17.39 -5.88
N ASN A 172 0.81 -18.07 -7.03
CA ASN A 172 1.69 -17.86 -8.14
C ASN A 172 0.89 -17.68 -9.43
N PHE A 173 0.73 -16.44 -9.85
CA PHE A 173 0.00 -16.13 -11.07
C PHE A 173 0.70 -16.66 -12.33
N PHE A 174 2.03 -16.82 -12.31
CA PHE A 174 2.81 -17.31 -13.47
C PHE A 174 2.74 -18.80 -13.64
N LYS A 175 2.77 -19.58 -12.55
CA LYS A 175 2.68 -21.04 -12.60
C LYS A 175 1.34 -21.51 -13.19
N HIS A 176 0.28 -20.76 -12.88
CA HIS A 176 -1.09 -21.09 -13.23
C HIS A 176 -1.58 -20.38 -14.48
N CYS A 177 -0.85 -19.34 -14.91
CA CYS A 177 -1.05 -18.63 -16.17
C CYS A 177 0.05 -18.98 -17.14
N LYS A 178 -0.15 -20.01 -17.98
CA LYS A 178 0.80 -20.29 -19.09
C LYS A 178 1.09 -19.03 -19.89
N SER A 179 0.13 -18.11 -20.01
CA SER A 179 0.30 -16.85 -20.70
C SER A 179 1.11 -15.81 -19.92
N ALA A 180 1.19 -15.80 -18.60
CA ALA A 180 2.12 -14.88 -17.94
C ALA A 180 3.58 -15.32 -18.16
N ALA A 181 3.88 -16.63 -18.07
CA ALA A 181 5.17 -17.17 -18.47
C ALA A 181 5.43 -17.00 -19.97
N GLU A 182 4.40 -17.10 -20.82
CA GLU A 182 4.48 -16.84 -22.26
C GLU A 182 4.65 -15.33 -22.56
N LEU A 183 4.06 -14.44 -21.77
CA LEU A 183 4.20 -12.99 -21.89
C LEU A 183 5.63 -12.50 -21.59
N LEU A 184 6.40 -13.26 -20.82
CA LEU A 184 7.83 -12.99 -20.59
C LEU A 184 8.71 -13.41 -21.79
N LYS A 185 8.17 -14.16 -22.77
CA LYS A 185 8.89 -14.52 -23.97
C LYS A 185 8.87 -13.40 -25.02
N PRO A 186 9.87 -13.34 -25.93
CA PRO A 186 9.84 -12.41 -27.05
C PRO A 186 8.55 -12.53 -27.87
N LYS A 187 7.98 -11.41 -28.31
CA LYS A 187 6.69 -11.34 -29.06
C LYS A 187 6.51 -12.40 -30.14
N LYS A 188 7.60 -12.75 -30.86
CA LYS A 188 7.60 -13.75 -31.93
C LYS A 188 7.37 -15.20 -31.47
N GLN A 189 7.46 -15.46 -30.14
CA GLN A 189 7.32 -16.79 -29.55
C GLN A 189 6.08 -16.93 -28.68
N GLN A 190 5.27 -15.87 -28.59
CA GLN A 190 4.06 -15.88 -27.75
C GLN A 190 2.92 -16.61 -28.48
N LYS A 191 2.37 -17.64 -27.82
CA LYS A 191 1.11 -18.25 -28.22
C LYS A 191 -0.06 -17.47 -27.63
N ALA A 192 -1.16 -17.36 -28.37
CA ALA A 192 -2.30 -16.52 -28.10
C ALA A 192 -3.20 -16.96 -26.88
N ASP A 193 -2.76 -17.87 -26.05
CA ASP A 193 -3.55 -18.33 -24.90
C ASP A 193 -3.48 -17.30 -23.76
N LYS A 194 -4.54 -16.52 -23.65
CA LYS A 194 -4.76 -15.58 -22.55
C LYS A 194 -4.77 -16.31 -21.21
N CYS A 195 -4.18 -15.74 -20.16
CA CYS A 195 -4.47 -16.14 -18.78
C CYS A 195 -5.99 -16.25 -18.61
N GLY A 196 -6.45 -17.37 -18.14
CA GLY A 196 -7.85 -17.47 -17.76
C GLY A 196 -8.16 -16.45 -16.67
N SER A 197 -9.41 -16.04 -16.53
CA SER A 197 -9.86 -15.21 -15.42
C SER A 197 -9.45 -15.83 -14.08
N PHE A 198 -9.36 -15.03 -13.02
CA PHE A 198 -9.07 -15.49 -11.67
C PHE A 198 -9.98 -16.67 -11.26
N GLU A 199 -11.26 -16.65 -11.65
CA GLU A 199 -12.19 -17.76 -11.46
C GLU A 199 -11.72 -19.08 -12.10
N LYS A 200 -11.12 -19.03 -13.29
CA LYS A 200 -10.56 -20.23 -13.94
C LYS A 200 -9.33 -20.76 -13.20
N LEU A 201 -8.51 -19.87 -12.61
CA LEU A 201 -7.40 -20.28 -11.75
C LEU A 201 -7.89 -21.04 -10.52
N LEU A 202 -8.90 -20.50 -9.82
CA LEU A 202 -9.52 -21.15 -8.65
C LEU A 202 -10.09 -22.54 -9.00
N LYS A 203 -10.67 -22.71 -10.18
CA LYS A 203 -11.21 -24.02 -10.62
C LYS A 203 -10.12 -25.04 -10.96
N LYS A 204 -8.99 -24.59 -11.51
CA LYS A 204 -7.89 -25.49 -11.94
C LYS A 204 -6.99 -25.93 -10.79
N GLU A 205 -6.75 -25.06 -9.81
CA GLU A 205 -5.74 -25.23 -8.77
C GLU A 205 -6.38 -25.29 -7.38
N LYS A 206 -6.72 -26.49 -6.93
CA LYS A 206 -7.39 -26.70 -5.63
C LYS A 206 -6.59 -26.15 -4.45
N SER A 207 -5.26 -26.31 -4.45
CA SER A 207 -4.40 -25.80 -3.36
C SER A 207 -4.44 -24.29 -3.28
N PHE A 208 -4.37 -23.60 -4.42
CA PHE A 208 -4.50 -22.15 -4.52
C PHE A 208 -5.89 -21.70 -4.05
N ALA A 209 -6.96 -22.31 -4.56
CA ALA A 209 -8.34 -21.98 -4.16
C ALA A 209 -8.56 -22.17 -2.65
N ASN A 210 -8.08 -23.28 -2.09
CA ASN A 210 -8.17 -23.57 -0.65
C ASN A 210 -7.42 -22.51 0.17
N TYR A 211 -6.23 -22.11 -0.25
CA TYR A 211 -5.46 -21.09 0.45
C TYR A 211 -6.16 -19.73 0.41
N ILE A 212 -6.62 -19.27 -0.76
CA ILE A 212 -7.36 -18.02 -0.89
C ILE A 212 -8.61 -18.04 0.01
N ASN A 213 -9.40 -19.13 -0.03
CA ASN A 213 -10.62 -19.24 0.77
C ASN A 213 -10.34 -19.28 2.28
N ALA A 214 -9.26 -19.92 2.71
CA ALA A 214 -8.87 -19.97 4.12
C ALA A 214 -8.31 -18.62 4.65
N THR A 215 -7.77 -17.80 3.76
CA THR A 215 -7.08 -16.56 4.14
C THR A 215 -7.87 -15.29 3.85
N LYS A 216 -8.93 -15.34 3.05
CA LYS A 216 -9.69 -14.13 2.73
C LYS A 216 -10.22 -13.45 3.99
N PRO A 217 -10.17 -12.09 4.06
CA PRO A 217 -10.71 -11.34 5.17
C PRO A 217 -12.23 -11.46 5.23
N ASN A 218 -12.80 -11.31 6.41
CA ASN A 218 -14.25 -11.22 6.60
C ASN A 218 -14.76 -9.78 6.38
N ASN A 219 -16.08 -9.60 6.30
CA ASN A 219 -16.69 -8.30 6.05
C ASN A 219 -16.32 -7.23 7.10
N GLU A 220 -16.18 -7.62 8.38
CA GLU A 220 -15.80 -6.68 9.43
C GLU A 220 -14.37 -6.16 9.22
N MET A 221 -13.45 -7.03 8.79
CA MET A 221 -12.08 -6.64 8.47
C MET A 221 -12.00 -5.70 7.25
N LEU A 222 -13.00 -5.70 6.38
CA LEU A 222 -13.06 -4.87 5.17
C LEU A 222 -13.82 -3.55 5.39
N LYS A 223 -14.43 -3.36 6.54
CA LYS A 223 -15.21 -2.16 6.86
C LYS A 223 -14.34 -0.90 6.82
N ASN A 224 -14.86 0.16 6.20
CA ASN A 224 -14.17 1.46 6.05
C ASN A 224 -12.82 1.39 5.32
N LEU A 225 -12.59 0.35 4.52
CA LEU A 225 -11.37 0.13 3.76
C LEU A 225 -11.50 0.67 2.33
N ASN A 226 -10.54 1.47 1.92
CA ASN A 226 -10.27 1.83 0.53
C ASN A 226 -8.89 1.27 0.14
N VAL A 227 -8.79 0.63 -1.01
CA VAL A 227 -7.52 0.09 -1.53
C VAL A 227 -7.12 0.87 -2.77
N LYS A 228 -5.91 1.41 -2.75
CA LYS A 228 -5.30 2.08 -3.90
C LYS A 228 -4.04 1.35 -4.31
N VAL A 229 -3.97 0.94 -5.55
CA VAL A 229 -2.75 0.34 -6.12
C VAL A 229 -2.05 1.37 -6.98
N LEU A 230 -0.81 1.68 -6.65
CA LEU A 230 0.10 2.41 -7.53
C LEU A 230 0.90 1.37 -8.32
N PHE A 231 0.45 1.14 -9.55
CA PHE A 231 1.00 0.10 -10.40
C PHE A 231 2.28 0.57 -11.11
N ILE A 232 3.41 -0.05 -10.74
CA ILE A 232 4.73 0.27 -11.28
C ILE A 232 4.97 -0.51 -12.59
N ASN A 233 5.38 0.22 -13.62
CA ASN A 233 5.73 -0.38 -14.90
C ASN A 233 7.24 -0.64 -14.99
N HIS A 234 7.67 -1.89 -14.80
CA HIS A 234 9.08 -2.30 -14.95
C HIS A 234 9.45 -2.52 -16.42
N GLY A 235 9.63 -1.43 -17.20
CA GLY A 235 10.09 -1.54 -18.60
C GLY A 235 9.13 -2.30 -19.53
N TYR A 236 7.92 -2.63 -19.06
CA TYR A 236 6.87 -3.30 -19.85
C TYR A 236 6.13 -2.34 -20.78
N GLN A 237 6.67 -1.14 -21.04
CA GLN A 237 6.08 -0.14 -21.95
C GLN A 237 5.69 -0.73 -23.31
N THR A 238 6.37 -1.80 -23.74
CA THR A 238 6.05 -2.53 -24.98
C THR A 238 5.03 -3.64 -24.77
N ARG A 239 4.53 -3.89 -23.56
CA ARG A 239 3.72 -5.06 -23.20
C ARG A 239 2.42 -4.69 -22.47
N LYS A 240 1.65 -3.83 -23.13
CA LYS A 240 0.29 -3.44 -22.68
C LYS A 240 -0.59 -4.65 -22.29
N ASP A 241 -0.40 -5.79 -22.96
CA ASP A 241 -1.19 -6.99 -22.71
C ASP A 241 -0.90 -7.62 -21.34
N LEU A 242 0.37 -7.60 -20.88
CA LEU A 242 0.72 -8.09 -19.54
C LEU A 242 0.13 -7.20 -18.47
N TYR A 243 0.24 -5.89 -18.64
CA TYR A 243 -0.34 -4.90 -17.76
C TYR A 243 -1.84 -5.13 -17.56
N ILE A 244 -2.60 -5.20 -18.65
CA ILE A 244 -4.06 -5.43 -18.60
C ILE A 244 -4.36 -6.78 -17.91
N THR A 245 -3.60 -7.84 -18.24
CA THR A 245 -3.79 -9.15 -17.64
C THR A 245 -3.58 -9.15 -16.12
N LEU A 246 -2.53 -8.48 -15.63
CA LEU A 246 -2.26 -8.38 -14.20
C LEU A 246 -3.33 -7.54 -13.50
N GLN A 247 -3.71 -6.41 -14.10
CA GLN A 247 -4.79 -5.58 -13.58
C GLN A 247 -6.09 -6.39 -13.44
N ASP A 248 -6.52 -7.07 -14.50
CA ASP A 248 -7.74 -7.88 -14.50
C ASP A 248 -7.71 -8.98 -13.42
N LEU A 249 -6.56 -9.67 -13.28
CA LEU A 249 -6.38 -10.71 -12.25
C LEU A 249 -6.52 -10.16 -10.83
N TRP A 250 -5.91 -8.99 -10.56
CA TRP A 250 -5.98 -8.37 -9.24
C TRP A 250 -7.36 -7.78 -8.96
N GLU A 251 -8.03 -7.19 -9.95
CA GLU A 251 -9.40 -6.73 -9.81
C GLU A 251 -10.36 -7.89 -9.50
N ASP A 252 -10.25 -9.00 -10.22
CA ASP A 252 -11.05 -10.20 -9.96
C ASP A 252 -10.76 -10.78 -8.57
N MET A 253 -9.50 -10.78 -8.14
CA MET A 253 -9.11 -11.22 -6.82
C MET A 253 -9.68 -10.30 -5.73
N PHE A 254 -9.58 -8.98 -5.87
CA PHE A 254 -10.15 -8.03 -4.91
C PHE A 254 -11.66 -8.26 -4.77
N LYS A 255 -12.39 -8.37 -5.86
CA LYS A 255 -13.83 -8.71 -5.86
C LYS A 255 -14.11 -10.03 -5.14
N TYR A 256 -13.31 -11.06 -5.44
CA TYR A 256 -13.47 -12.39 -4.84
C TYR A 256 -13.26 -12.41 -3.33
N ILE A 257 -12.27 -11.68 -2.83
CA ILE A 257 -12.00 -11.57 -1.38
C ILE A 257 -12.87 -10.52 -0.68
N GLY A 258 -13.75 -9.83 -1.41
CA GLY A 258 -14.76 -8.90 -0.87
C GLY A 258 -14.30 -7.44 -0.79
N ILE A 259 -13.15 -7.08 -1.36
CA ILE A 259 -12.71 -5.67 -1.48
C ILE A 259 -13.48 -5.03 -2.63
N SER A 260 -14.46 -4.20 -2.30
CA SER A 260 -15.33 -3.53 -3.28
C SER A 260 -14.90 -2.11 -3.62
N ASN A 261 -14.16 -1.46 -2.72
CA ASN A 261 -13.67 -0.09 -2.91
C ASN A 261 -12.18 -0.11 -3.19
N TYR A 262 -11.82 -0.10 -4.49
CA TYR A 262 -10.42 -0.10 -4.92
C TYR A 262 -10.22 0.74 -6.18
N GLU A 263 -8.99 1.21 -6.37
CA GLU A 263 -8.50 1.93 -7.55
C GLU A 263 -7.12 1.40 -7.94
N ILE A 264 -6.88 1.13 -9.22
CA ILE A 264 -5.55 0.80 -9.74
C ILE A 264 -5.08 1.95 -10.62
N VAL A 265 -4.04 2.65 -10.17
CA VAL A 265 -3.45 3.81 -10.83
C VAL A 265 -2.15 3.39 -11.49
N PRO A 266 -2.09 3.33 -12.81
CA PRO A 266 -0.86 2.97 -13.51
C PRO A 266 0.17 4.09 -13.44
N GLN A 267 1.44 3.70 -13.39
CA GLN A 267 2.52 4.60 -13.79
C GLN A 267 2.43 4.75 -15.32
N ILE A 268 1.96 5.92 -15.74
CA ILE A 268 1.91 6.28 -17.15
C ILE A 268 3.23 6.99 -17.45
N ASP A 269 4.16 6.30 -18.06
CA ASP A 269 5.32 6.90 -18.70
C ASP A 269 4.93 7.16 -20.16
N PHE A 270 4.70 8.42 -20.46
CA PHE A 270 4.54 8.91 -21.82
C PHE A 270 5.79 9.63 -22.28
#